data_ac02293b55f24cf8fc1d1858213c94c6
#
_entry.id   ac02293b55f24cf8fc1d1858213c94c6
#
_cell.length_a   1.000
_cell.length_b   1.000
_cell.length_c   1.000
_cell.angle_alpha   90.00
_cell.angle_beta   90.00
_cell.angle_gamma   90.00
#
_symmetry.space_group_name_H-M   'P 1'
#
loop_
_entity.id
_entity.type
_entity.pdbx_description
1 polymer ?
#
loop_
_entity_poly.entity_id
_entity_poly.type
_entity_poly.pdbx_seq_one_letter_code
_entity_poly.pdbx_strand_id
1 'polypeptide(L)'
;VRLDPANPAASAFHAAAAKLRAEGYAVTSPAELHGDDVSQSWDWYLRRDIAALVECDEIALLPGWMNSRGARLEHHVAAMLGMPERAL
;
A
#
# COMPACT_ATOMS: atom_id res chain seq x y z
N VAL A 1 8.36 2.33 -3.78
CA VAL A 1 7.26 3.01 -3.09
C VAL A 1 6.14 2.02 -2.81
N ARG A 2 5.78 1.88 -1.57
CA ARG A 2 4.60 1.14 -1.17
C ARG A 2 3.37 2.01 -1.35
N LEU A 3 2.43 1.58 -2.16
CA LEU A 3 1.15 2.26 -2.32
C LEU A 3 0.15 1.68 -1.32
N ASP A 4 -0.32 2.52 -0.41
CA ASP A 4 -1.20 2.06 0.65
C ASP A 4 -2.61 2.62 0.48
N PRO A 5 -3.59 1.73 0.46
CA PRO A 5 -4.97 2.07 0.16
C PRO A 5 -5.74 2.52 1.37
N ALA A 6 -6.64 3.40 1.09
CA ALA A 6 -7.64 3.75 2.07
C ALA A 6 -8.84 2.84 2.05
N ASN A 7 -9.31 2.52 0.89
CA ASN A 7 -10.49 1.72 0.69
C ASN A 7 -10.41 1.20 -0.73
N PRO A 8 -10.48 -0.12 -0.92
CA PRO A 8 -10.04 -0.72 -2.16
C PRO A 8 -11.04 -0.59 -3.29
N ALA A 9 -11.12 0.60 -3.87
CA ALA A 9 -11.48 0.62 -5.26
C ALA A 9 -10.21 0.24 -6.02
N ALA A 10 -10.13 -0.95 -6.55
CA ALA A 10 -8.96 -1.43 -7.28
C ALA A 10 -8.55 -0.46 -8.39
N SER A 11 -9.52 0.24 -8.99
CA SER A 11 -9.28 1.26 -10.00
C SER A 11 -8.46 2.45 -9.48
N ALA A 12 -8.69 2.88 -8.23
CA ALA A 12 -7.93 3.98 -7.63
C ALA A 12 -6.47 3.57 -7.41
N PHE A 13 -6.23 2.32 -7.03
CA PHE A 13 -4.88 1.78 -6.89
C PHE A 13 -4.14 1.75 -8.20
N HIS A 14 -4.78 1.22 -9.24
CA HIS A 14 -4.16 1.09 -10.54
C HIS A 14 -3.84 2.47 -11.14
N ALA A 15 -4.73 3.43 -10.96
CA ALA A 15 -4.50 4.80 -11.41
C ALA A 15 -3.33 5.46 -10.68
N ALA A 16 -3.27 5.32 -9.35
CA ALA A 16 -2.18 5.88 -8.54
C ALA A 16 -0.85 5.20 -8.86
N ALA A 17 -0.84 3.88 -9.02
CA ALA A 17 0.36 3.13 -9.39
C ALA A 17 0.88 3.56 -10.76
N ALA A 18 -0.01 3.70 -11.73
CA ALA A 18 0.36 4.14 -13.08
C ALA A 18 0.97 5.54 -13.06
N LYS A 19 0.40 6.46 -12.30
CA LYS A 19 0.90 7.83 -12.16
C LYS A 19 2.29 7.85 -11.55
N LEU A 20 2.50 7.13 -10.46
CA LEU A 20 3.81 7.07 -9.80
C LEU A 20 4.87 6.42 -10.69
N ARG A 21 4.52 5.37 -11.42
CA ARG A 21 5.43 4.72 -12.36
C ARG A 21 5.79 5.65 -13.52
N ALA A 22 4.85 6.44 -13.99
CA ALA A 22 5.11 7.45 -15.02
C ALA A 22 6.07 8.53 -14.53
N GLU A 23 6.11 8.79 -13.24
CA GLU A 23 7.05 9.72 -12.60
C GLU A 23 8.41 9.06 -12.30
N GLY A 24 8.60 7.81 -12.65
CA GLY A 24 9.87 7.09 -12.51
C GLY A 24 10.00 6.25 -11.24
N TYR A 25 8.95 6.10 -10.45
CA TYR A 25 8.99 5.28 -9.23
C TYR A 25 8.73 3.81 -9.50
N ALA A 26 9.43 2.94 -8.79
CA ALA A 26 9.07 1.53 -8.68
C ALA A 26 7.98 1.41 -7.61
N VAL A 27 6.85 0.81 -7.95
CA VAL A 27 5.66 0.78 -7.09
C VAL A 27 5.31 -0.64 -6.70
N THR A 28 5.10 -0.86 -5.40
CA THR A 28 4.53 -2.10 -4.85
C THR A 28 3.11 -1.80 -4.39
N SER A 29 2.14 -2.45 -5.01
CA SER A 29 0.71 -2.26 -4.70
C SER A 29 0.09 -3.54 -4.19
N PRO A 30 -0.69 -3.51 -3.09
CA PRO A 30 -1.40 -4.68 -2.58
C PRO A 30 -2.33 -5.32 -3.61
N ALA A 31 -2.98 -4.51 -4.43
CA ALA A 31 -3.85 -5.01 -5.48
C ALA A 31 -3.11 -5.88 -6.49
N GLU A 32 -1.84 -5.59 -6.75
CA GLU A 32 -0.99 -6.37 -7.65
C GLU A 32 -0.36 -7.58 -6.96
N LEU A 33 -0.12 -7.50 -5.64
CA LEU A 33 0.47 -8.61 -4.89
C LEU A 33 -0.46 -9.81 -4.80
N HIS A 34 -1.75 -9.57 -4.66
CA HIS A 34 -2.74 -10.62 -4.42
C HIS A 34 -3.69 -10.82 -5.59
N GLY A 35 -3.73 -9.89 -6.53
CA GLY A 35 -4.67 -9.92 -7.65
C GLY A 35 -6.10 -9.94 -7.15
N ASP A 36 -6.90 -10.88 -7.69
CA ASP A 36 -8.29 -11.05 -7.30
C ASP A 36 -8.49 -12.13 -6.24
N ASP A 37 -7.42 -12.65 -5.65
CA ASP A 37 -7.52 -13.69 -4.63
C ASP A 37 -8.09 -13.10 -3.34
N VAL A 38 -9.26 -13.59 -2.95
CA VAL A 38 -9.95 -13.20 -1.71
C VAL A 38 -10.18 -14.42 -0.80
N SER A 39 -9.47 -15.51 -1.04
CA SER A 39 -9.67 -16.80 -0.38
C SER A 39 -9.05 -16.88 1.01
N GLN A 40 -8.15 -15.96 1.34
CA GLN A 40 -7.38 -16.01 2.59
C GLN A 40 -7.97 -15.09 3.66
N SER A 41 -7.54 -15.28 4.91
CA SER A 41 -7.93 -14.40 6.01
C SER A 41 -7.29 -13.02 5.90
N TRP A 42 -7.87 -12.04 6.59
CA TRP A 42 -7.34 -10.68 6.62
C TRP A 42 -5.89 -10.63 7.11
N ASP A 43 -5.55 -11.37 8.17
CA ASP A 43 -4.19 -11.40 8.70
C ASP A 43 -3.20 -12.06 7.74
N TRP A 44 -3.65 -13.03 6.93
CA TRP A 44 -2.82 -13.65 5.91
C TRP A 44 -2.35 -12.59 4.88
N TYR A 45 -3.28 -11.78 4.37
CA TYR A 45 -2.95 -10.70 3.44
C TYR A 45 -2.08 -9.65 4.09
N LEU A 46 -2.42 -9.24 5.31
CA LEU A 46 -1.69 -8.19 6.01
C LEU A 46 -0.25 -8.57 6.32
N ARG A 47 0.00 -9.81 6.70
CA ARG A 47 1.38 -10.30 6.92
C ARG A 47 2.23 -10.15 5.67
N ARG A 48 1.68 -10.48 4.51
CA ARG A 48 2.37 -10.36 3.23
C ARG A 48 2.52 -8.92 2.80
N ASP A 49 1.51 -8.12 3.05
CA ASP A 49 1.55 -6.69 2.76
C ASP A 49 2.63 -5.99 3.58
N ILE A 50 2.75 -6.31 4.85
CA ILE A 50 3.79 -5.75 5.72
C ILE A 50 5.16 -6.24 5.28
N ALA A 51 5.31 -7.50 4.93
CA ALA A 51 6.58 -8.04 4.43
C ALA A 51 7.03 -7.29 3.16
N ALA A 52 6.10 -6.98 2.27
CA ALA A 52 6.41 -6.19 1.07
C ALA A 52 6.72 -4.73 1.41
N LEU A 53 6.01 -4.15 2.38
CA LEU A 53 6.22 -2.77 2.82
C LEU A 53 7.64 -2.55 3.33
N VAL A 54 8.16 -3.44 4.17
CA VAL A 54 9.48 -3.26 4.78
C VAL A 54 10.63 -3.33 3.77
N GLU A 55 10.37 -3.85 2.58
CA GLU A 55 11.33 -3.86 1.48
C GLU A 55 11.31 -2.56 0.66
N CYS A 56 10.35 -1.68 0.91
CA CYS A 56 10.21 -0.40 0.20
C CYS A 56 10.94 0.71 0.94
N ASP A 57 11.25 1.79 0.22
CA ASP A 57 11.94 2.97 0.76
C ASP A 57 10.98 4.09 1.17
N GLU A 58 9.75 4.04 0.68
CA GLU A 58 8.78 5.12 0.84
C GLU A 58 7.37 4.55 0.82
N ILE A 59 6.47 5.14 1.59
CA ILE A 59 5.04 4.82 1.57
C ILE A 59 4.25 5.96 0.95
N ALA A 60 3.34 5.64 0.03
CA ALA A 60 2.40 6.59 -0.57
C ALA A 60 0.98 6.26 -0.10
N LEU A 61 0.30 7.26 0.44
CA LEU A 61 -1.01 7.09 1.08
C LEU A 61 -2.10 7.69 0.22
N LEU A 62 -3.08 6.88 -0.15
CA LEU A 62 -4.26 7.34 -0.87
C LEU A 62 -5.20 8.12 0.05
N PRO A 63 -5.98 9.09 -0.48
CA PRO A 63 -6.96 9.81 0.33
C PRO A 63 -7.90 8.85 1.05
N GLY A 64 -8.14 9.10 2.35
CA GLY A 64 -9.02 8.27 3.17
C GLY A 64 -8.36 7.00 3.74
N TRP A 65 -7.05 6.84 3.62
CA TRP A 65 -6.32 5.68 4.15
C TRP A 65 -6.57 5.44 5.64
N MET A 66 -6.87 6.48 6.40
CA MET A 66 -7.18 6.42 7.83
C MET A 66 -8.43 5.59 8.15
N ASN A 67 -9.29 5.35 7.18
CA ASN A 67 -10.47 4.52 7.33
C ASN A 67 -10.18 3.03 7.13
N SER A 68 -8.98 2.69 6.70
CA SER A 68 -8.54 1.31 6.52
C SER A 68 -7.70 0.87 7.71
N ARG A 69 -8.13 -0.17 8.38
CA ARG A 69 -7.40 -0.76 9.51
C ARG A 69 -6.03 -1.26 9.10
N GLY A 70 -5.92 -1.90 7.94
CA GLY A 70 -4.64 -2.37 7.40
C GLY A 70 -3.72 -1.23 7.05
N ALA A 71 -4.24 -0.19 6.40
CA ALA A 71 -3.45 0.99 6.04
C ALA A 71 -2.92 1.74 7.27
N ARG A 72 -3.72 1.84 8.33
CA ARG A 72 -3.27 2.44 9.59
C ARG A 72 -2.12 1.68 10.20
N LEU A 73 -2.17 0.36 10.19
CA LEU A 73 -1.08 -0.47 10.70
C LEU A 73 0.17 -0.33 9.84
N GLU A 74 0.05 -0.36 8.53
CA GLU A 74 1.17 -0.19 7.63
C GLU A 74 1.81 1.19 7.77
N HIS A 75 1.00 2.23 7.91
CA HIS A 75 1.49 3.58 8.18
C HIS A 75 2.28 3.64 9.49
N HIS A 76 1.77 3.00 10.54
CA HIS A 76 2.46 2.94 11.82
C HIS A 76 3.82 2.24 11.70
N VAL A 77 3.88 1.11 11.02
CA VAL A 77 5.13 0.38 10.78
C VAL A 77 6.12 1.25 10.00
N ALA A 78 5.66 1.89 8.93
CA ALA A 78 6.49 2.78 8.13
C ALA A 78 7.06 3.95 8.96
N ALA A 79 6.23 4.56 9.79
CA ALA A 79 6.64 5.66 10.67
C ALA A 79 7.68 5.20 11.69
N MET A 80 7.51 4.03 12.28
CA MET A 80 8.46 3.48 13.24
C MET A 80 9.80 3.12 12.60
N LEU A 81 9.81 2.81 11.32
CA LEU A 81 11.02 2.51 10.56
C LEU A 81 11.68 3.77 9.97
N GLY A 82 11.11 4.95 10.18
CA GLY A 82 11.63 6.20 9.62
C GLY A 82 11.42 6.31 8.11
N MET A 83 10.48 5.58 7.56
CA MET A 83 10.19 5.57 6.14
C MET A 83 9.49 6.87 5.73
N PRO A 84 9.98 7.59 4.69
CA PRO A 84 9.28 8.77 4.19
C PRO A 84 7.86 8.45 3.74
N GLU A 85 6.93 9.39 3.97
CA GLU A 85 5.56 9.23 3.53
C GLU A 85 5.17 10.31 2.53
N ARG A 86 4.33 9.94 1.58
CA ARG A 86 3.80 10.83 0.55
C ARG A 86 2.27 10.74 0.56
N ALA A 87 1.60 11.88 0.73
CA ALA A 87 0.16 11.96 0.57
C ALA A 87 -0.19 12.16 -0.91
N LEU A 88 -1.09 11.36 -1.40
CA LEU A 88 -1.56 11.44 -2.79
C LEU A 88 -2.87 12.23 -2.93
#